data_dd2891a8dcf9283fcdfad058d8ef9956
#
_entry.id   dd2891a8dcf9283fcdfad058d8ef9956
#
_cell.length_a   1.000
_cell.length_b   1.000
_cell.length_c   1.000
_cell.angle_alpha   90.00
_cell.angle_beta   90.00
_cell.angle_gamma   90.00
#
_symmetry.space_group_name_H-M   'P 1'
#
loop_
_entity.id
_entity.type
_entity.pdbx_description
1 polymer ?
#
loop_
_entity_poly.entity_id
_entity_poly.type
_entity_poly.pdbx_seq_one_letter_code
_entity_poly.pdbx_strand_id
1 'polypeptide(L)'
;QEVNFRMYLFTGRGVEIPQEKNSSLQGEIQKLSLSSRLEVPLYTLGRTQLELTVGVGEPIRKYAPLALSPSRNHAILSPVSGKLMGVDSRIHPLLGKVPCALIQADPEGREEKIRPQWETGMGYDKLERIAKEAGIVDETDHSPLYRKLRTVRQSGINLVIASALDDDPYVTSGMAVVREWGEEVVQGLELLDVVCPNAIGLLALYDPGGCAAVKAVPERIRNTEVL
;
A
#
# COMPACT_ATOMS: atom_id res chain seq x y z
N GLN A 1 28.96 -15.58 2.92
CA GLN A 1 28.65 -16.36 1.71
C GLN A 1 28.26 -15.37 0.65
N GLU A 2 29.11 -15.20 -0.37
CA GLU A 2 28.79 -14.39 -1.54
C GLU A 2 27.62 -15.03 -2.27
N VAL A 3 26.51 -14.34 -2.35
CA VAL A 3 25.37 -14.76 -3.17
C VAL A 3 25.71 -14.36 -4.60
N ASN A 4 26.20 -15.32 -5.39
CA ASN A 4 26.46 -15.13 -6.81
C ASN A 4 25.14 -15.08 -7.57
N PHE A 5 24.61 -13.89 -7.82
CA PHE A 5 23.53 -13.70 -8.76
C PHE A 5 24.02 -13.93 -10.18
N ARG A 6 23.75 -15.09 -10.78
CA ARG A 6 23.88 -15.26 -12.21
C ARG A 6 22.75 -14.50 -12.90
N MET A 7 23.04 -13.31 -13.35
CA MET A 7 22.14 -12.56 -14.23
C MET A 7 22.00 -13.31 -15.54
N TYR A 8 20.84 -13.89 -15.80
CA TYR A 8 20.52 -14.44 -17.10
C TYR A 8 20.22 -13.27 -18.04
N LEU A 9 21.22 -12.87 -18.81
CA LEU A 9 21.02 -11.93 -19.92
C LEU A 9 20.07 -12.56 -20.92
N PHE A 10 18.90 -11.96 -21.07
CA PHE A 10 17.98 -12.31 -22.14
C PHE A 10 18.59 -11.85 -23.46
N THR A 11 19.08 -12.80 -24.27
CA THR A 11 19.72 -12.51 -25.57
C THR A 11 18.70 -12.38 -26.71
N GLY A 12 17.42 -12.24 -26.41
CA GLY A 12 16.36 -12.00 -27.37
C GLY A 12 16.41 -10.58 -27.96
N ARG A 13 15.88 -10.41 -29.18
CA ARG A 13 15.67 -9.09 -29.79
C ARG A 13 14.49 -8.40 -29.06
N GLY A 14 14.77 -7.71 -27.96
CA GLY A 14 13.83 -6.83 -27.29
C GLY A 14 13.80 -5.45 -27.94
N VAL A 15 12.74 -4.70 -27.69
CA VAL A 15 12.65 -3.27 -27.98
C VAL A 15 12.98 -2.55 -26.69
N GLU A 16 13.98 -1.68 -26.71
CA GLU A 16 14.30 -0.79 -25.61
C GLU A 16 13.31 0.38 -25.64
N ILE A 17 12.49 0.49 -24.59
CA ILE A 17 11.53 1.58 -24.45
C ILE A 17 12.20 2.66 -23.56
N PRO A 18 12.34 3.92 -24.04
CA PRO A 18 12.86 5.00 -23.22
C PRO A 18 12.00 5.16 -21.96
N GLN A 19 12.61 5.14 -20.80
CA GLN A 19 11.89 5.20 -19.53
C GLN A 19 11.45 6.61 -19.15
N GLU A 20 12.20 7.65 -19.57
CA GLU A 20 11.88 9.09 -19.41
C GLU A 20 11.44 9.49 -17.97
N LYS A 21 11.98 8.79 -16.97
CA LYS A 21 11.59 8.97 -15.55
C LYS A 21 12.12 10.26 -14.92
N ASN A 22 13.13 10.89 -15.52
CA ASN A 22 13.82 12.04 -14.92
C ASN A 22 12.91 13.24 -14.65
N SER A 23 11.91 13.47 -15.49
CA SER A 23 10.98 14.59 -15.33
C SER A 23 10.02 14.39 -14.15
N SER A 24 9.57 13.14 -13.91
CA SER A 24 8.64 12.81 -12.84
C SER A 24 9.34 12.59 -11.50
N LEU A 25 10.63 12.15 -11.50
CA LEU A 25 11.41 11.98 -10.27
C LEU A 25 11.64 13.28 -9.50
N GLN A 26 11.59 14.44 -10.13
CA GLN A 26 11.83 15.74 -9.49
C GLN A 26 10.57 16.33 -8.84
N GLY A 27 9.37 15.83 -9.18
CA GLY A 27 8.12 16.33 -8.66
C GLY A 27 7.88 15.88 -7.22
N GLU A 28 7.34 16.78 -6.38
CA GLU A 28 6.84 16.44 -5.04
C GLU A 28 5.46 15.78 -5.15
N ILE A 29 5.11 14.93 -4.17
CA ILE A 29 3.75 14.38 -4.08
C ILE A 29 2.80 15.51 -3.71
N GLN A 30 1.86 15.80 -4.60
CA GLN A 30 0.88 16.86 -4.39
C GLN A 30 -0.38 16.30 -3.73
N LYS A 31 -0.88 17.03 -2.73
CA LYS A 31 -2.19 16.74 -2.14
C LYS A 31 -3.28 17.39 -2.96
N LEU A 32 -4.23 16.58 -3.43
CA LEU A 32 -5.42 17.10 -4.08
C LEU A 32 -6.35 17.76 -3.06
N SER A 33 -7.04 18.83 -3.49
CA SER A 33 -8.09 19.43 -2.68
C SER A 33 -9.23 18.44 -2.49
N LEU A 34 -9.77 18.40 -1.28
CA LEU A 34 -10.87 17.51 -0.95
C LEU A 34 -12.13 17.90 -1.72
N SER A 35 -12.72 16.95 -2.44
CA SER A 35 -14.05 17.13 -3.03
C SER A 35 -15.12 17.15 -1.94
N SER A 36 -16.15 17.99 -2.11
CA SER A 36 -17.30 18.04 -1.21
C SER A 36 -18.14 16.75 -1.23
N ARG A 37 -17.99 15.94 -2.28
CA ARG A 37 -18.68 14.65 -2.42
C ARG A 37 -17.71 13.60 -2.89
N LEU A 38 -17.76 12.43 -2.25
CA LEU A 38 -16.97 11.26 -2.61
C LEU A 38 -17.87 10.06 -2.86
N GLU A 39 -17.43 9.21 -3.76
CA GLU A 39 -18.06 7.95 -4.12
C GLU A 39 -17.07 6.83 -3.81
N VAL A 40 -17.37 6.02 -2.80
CA VAL A 40 -16.49 4.94 -2.35
C VAL A 40 -17.09 3.59 -2.77
N PRO A 41 -16.44 2.85 -3.67
CA PRO A 41 -16.94 1.55 -4.12
C PRO A 41 -17.08 0.57 -2.96
N LEU A 42 -18.22 -0.15 -2.91
CA LEU A 42 -18.48 -1.18 -1.92
C LEU A 42 -18.11 -2.59 -2.43
N TYR A 43 -17.04 -2.63 -3.23
CA TYR A 43 -16.44 -3.85 -3.77
C TYR A 43 -14.93 -3.79 -3.67
N THR A 44 -14.32 -4.92 -3.36
CA THR A 44 -12.87 -5.09 -3.55
C THR A 44 -12.56 -5.35 -5.02
N LEU A 45 -11.33 -5.11 -5.46
CA LEU A 45 -10.89 -5.48 -6.82
C LEU A 45 -10.95 -7.00 -7.04
N GLY A 46 -10.87 -7.81 -5.99
CA GLY A 46 -11.17 -9.25 -6.01
C GLY A 46 -12.66 -9.61 -6.08
N ARG A 47 -13.53 -8.63 -6.40
CA ARG A 47 -14.98 -8.78 -6.58
C ARG A 47 -15.74 -9.26 -5.34
N THR A 48 -15.23 -9.00 -4.14
CA THR A 48 -15.97 -9.24 -2.90
C THR A 48 -16.82 -8.01 -2.59
N GLN A 49 -18.14 -8.21 -2.45
CA GLN A 49 -19.06 -7.17 -2.01
C GLN A 49 -18.87 -6.90 -0.52
N LEU A 50 -18.96 -5.63 -0.13
CA LEU A 50 -18.80 -5.17 1.23
C LEU A 50 -20.10 -4.58 1.75
N GLU A 51 -20.36 -4.77 3.03
CA GLU A 51 -21.53 -4.28 3.74
C GLU A 51 -21.15 -3.04 4.56
N LEU A 52 -21.98 -2.01 4.48
CA LEU A 52 -21.77 -0.78 5.25
C LEU A 52 -21.82 -1.06 6.76
N THR A 53 -20.96 -0.38 7.49
CA THR A 53 -20.93 -0.41 8.97
C THR A 53 -21.70 0.73 9.60
N VAL A 54 -22.14 1.70 8.79
CA VAL A 54 -22.82 2.93 9.20
C VAL A 54 -24.13 3.09 8.43
N GLY A 55 -25.12 3.68 9.06
CA GLY A 55 -26.43 3.96 8.46
C GLY A 55 -26.43 5.23 7.60
N VAL A 56 -27.37 5.30 6.65
CA VAL A 56 -27.60 6.51 5.87
C VAL A 56 -27.99 7.65 6.81
N GLY A 57 -27.35 8.80 6.64
CA GLY A 57 -27.54 9.96 7.49
C GLY A 57 -26.62 10.01 8.71
N GLU A 58 -25.87 8.95 9.01
CA GLU A 58 -24.93 8.93 10.12
C GLU A 58 -23.59 9.60 9.79
N PRO A 59 -22.94 10.19 10.81
CA PRO A 59 -21.62 10.77 10.66
C PRO A 59 -20.56 9.67 10.53
N ILE A 60 -19.56 9.94 9.71
CA ILE A 60 -18.39 9.09 9.50
C ILE A 60 -17.15 9.88 9.83
N ARG A 61 -16.17 9.24 10.47
CA ARG A 61 -14.83 9.81 10.68
C ARG A 61 -13.86 9.27 9.65
N LYS A 62 -12.94 10.10 9.21
CA LYS A 62 -11.82 9.65 8.38
C LYS A 62 -11.07 8.52 9.08
N TYR A 63 -10.72 7.50 8.34
CA TYR A 63 -10.09 6.25 8.78
C TYR A 63 -10.97 5.31 9.64
N ALA A 64 -12.20 5.68 9.96
CA ALA A 64 -13.13 4.73 10.56
C ALA A 64 -13.58 3.66 9.55
N PRO A 65 -13.89 2.44 9.98
CA PRO A 65 -14.45 1.43 9.08
C PRO A 65 -15.75 1.92 8.43
N LEU A 66 -15.77 1.99 7.11
CA LEU A 66 -16.94 2.35 6.30
C LEU A 66 -17.72 1.12 5.88
N ALA A 67 -17.00 0.08 5.46
CA ALA A 67 -17.61 -1.17 5.01
C ALA A 67 -16.71 -2.36 5.32
N LEU A 68 -17.33 -3.52 5.55
CA LEU A 68 -16.67 -4.77 5.86
C LEU A 68 -17.18 -5.88 4.94
N SER A 69 -16.32 -6.86 4.62
CA SER A 69 -16.81 -8.10 4.00
C SER A 69 -17.63 -8.91 5.00
N PRO A 70 -18.59 -9.77 4.54
CA PRO A 70 -19.37 -10.62 5.42
C PRO A 70 -18.50 -11.49 6.35
N SER A 71 -17.36 -11.95 5.85
CA SER A 71 -16.36 -12.70 6.63
C SER A 71 -15.47 -11.84 7.51
N ARG A 72 -15.65 -10.50 7.48
CA ARG A 72 -14.80 -9.51 8.18
C ARG A 72 -13.30 -9.62 7.88
N ASN A 73 -12.98 -10.12 6.71
CA ASN A 73 -11.60 -10.30 6.24
C ASN A 73 -11.09 -9.16 5.36
N HIS A 74 -11.98 -8.26 4.96
CA HIS A 74 -11.68 -7.03 4.23
C HIS A 74 -12.43 -5.89 4.87
N ALA A 75 -11.74 -4.77 5.02
CA ALA A 75 -12.29 -3.50 5.48
C ALA A 75 -12.00 -2.43 4.43
N ILE A 76 -12.96 -1.52 4.24
CA ILE A 76 -12.71 -0.23 3.61
C ILE A 76 -12.86 0.82 4.71
N LEU A 77 -11.82 1.59 4.92
CA LEU A 77 -11.83 2.73 5.82
C LEU A 77 -12.33 3.97 5.07
N SER A 78 -13.05 4.84 5.75
CA SER A 78 -13.48 6.09 5.14
C SER A 78 -12.29 6.98 4.79
N PRO A 79 -12.16 7.46 3.54
CA PRO A 79 -11.08 8.35 3.15
C PRO A 79 -11.24 9.77 3.73
N VAL A 80 -12.44 10.10 4.21
CA VAL A 80 -12.77 11.43 4.72
C VAL A 80 -13.71 11.37 5.92
N SER A 81 -13.73 12.42 6.71
CA SER A 81 -14.82 12.66 7.64
C SER A 81 -16.01 13.26 6.90
N GLY A 82 -17.22 13.00 7.38
CA GLY A 82 -18.42 13.48 6.71
C GLY A 82 -19.67 12.74 7.12
N LYS A 83 -20.62 12.65 6.20
CA LYS A 83 -21.92 12.01 6.41
C LYS A 83 -22.25 11.07 5.26
N LEU A 84 -22.71 9.84 5.58
CA LEU A 84 -23.20 8.93 4.57
C LEU A 84 -24.56 9.42 4.04
N MET A 85 -24.61 9.72 2.74
CA MET A 85 -25.82 10.23 2.10
C MET A 85 -26.69 9.13 1.51
N GLY A 86 -26.09 7.98 1.18
CA GLY A 86 -26.79 6.85 0.59
C GLY A 86 -25.85 5.93 -0.15
N VAL A 87 -26.43 4.99 -0.88
CA VAL A 87 -25.72 4.09 -1.80
C VAL A 87 -26.32 4.25 -3.17
N ASP A 88 -25.49 4.38 -4.19
CA ASP A 88 -25.94 4.42 -5.57
C ASP A 88 -24.95 3.68 -6.46
N SER A 89 -25.39 3.29 -7.63
CA SER A 89 -24.58 2.53 -8.57
C SER A 89 -23.73 3.45 -9.43
N ARG A 90 -22.42 3.23 -9.44
CA ARG A 90 -21.43 4.02 -10.21
C ARG A 90 -20.58 3.13 -11.09
N ILE A 91 -19.98 3.73 -12.11
CA ILE A 91 -19.06 3.05 -13.01
C ILE A 91 -17.66 3.09 -12.41
N HIS A 92 -17.10 1.93 -12.13
CA HIS A 92 -15.71 1.76 -11.72
C HIS A 92 -14.87 1.32 -12.93
N PRO A 93 -13.67 1.89 -13.15
CA PRO A 93 -12.87 1.59 -14.35
C PRO A 93 -12.57 0.10 -14.57
N LEU A 94 -12.34 -0.65 -13.48
CA LEU A 94 -11.96 -2.07 -13.55
C LEU A 94 -13.12 -3.03 -13.26
N LEU A 95 -14.13 -2.62 -12.48
CA LEU A 95 -15.21 -3.50 -12.00
C LEU A 95 -16.52 -3.32 -12.76
N GLY A 96 -16.61 -2.30 -13.61
CA GLY A 96 -17.87 -1.93 -14.25
C GLY A 96 -18.84 -1.25 -13.28
N LYS A 97 -20.12 -1.54 -13.37
CA LYS A 97 -21.14 -0.91 -12.53
C LYS A 97 -21.20 -1.57 -11.15
N VAL A 98 -20.89 -0.80 -10.10
CA VAL A 98 -20.82 -1.27 -8.70
C VAL A 98 -21.55 -0.32 -7.76
N PRO A 99 -22.12 -0.80 -6.63
CA PRO A 99 -22.64 0.07 -5.60
C PRO A 99 -21.51 0.86 -4.94
N CYS A 100 -21.72 2.15 -4.74
CA CYS A 100 -20.82 3.06 -4.08
C CYS A 100 -21.53 3.77 -2.92
N ALA A 101 -20.83 3.89 -1.79
CA ALA A 101 -21.23 4.77 -0.72
C ALA A 101 -21.03 6.23 -1.14
N LEU A 102 -22.08 7.04 -1.02
CA LEU A 102 -22.04 8.48 -1.31
C LEU A 102 -21.78 9.23 -0.01
N ILE A 103 -20.65 9.90 0.09
CA ILE A 103 -20.23 10.64 1.29
C ILE A 103 -20.24 12.12 1.00
N GLN A 104 -20.95 12.90 1.80
CA GLN A 104 -20.80 14.35 1.87
C GLN A 104 -19.61 14.61 2.80
N ALA A 105 -18.50 15.09 2.25
CA ALA A 105 -17.28 15.37 3.02
C ALA A 105 -17.46 16.57 3.94
N ASP A 106 -16.88 16.48 5.12
CA ASP A 106 -16.70 17.57 6.07
C ASP A 106 -15.21 17.89 6.19
N PRO A 107 -14.73 18.99 5.58
CA PRO A 107 -13.30 19.33 5.62
C PRO A 107 -12.76 19.59 7.03
N GLU A 108 -13.64 19.98 7.96
CA GLU A 108 -13.29 20.24 9.35
C GLU A 108 -13.60 19.04 10.27
N GLY A 109 -14.09 17.96 9.69
CA GLY A 109 -14.46 16.75 10.41
C GLY A 109 -13.27 16.09 11.11
N ARG A 110 -13.54 15.56 12.30
CA ARG A 110 -12.51 14.89 13.10
C ARG A 110 -12.07 13.59 12.42
N GLU A 111 -10.76 13.40 12.36
CA GLU A 111 -10.17 12.12 11.97
C GLU A 111 -10.26 11.11 13.11
N GLU A 112 -10.45 9.83 12.79
CA GLU A 112 -10.18 8.77 13.75
C GLU A 112 -8.68 8.76 14.02
N LYS A 113 -8.28 8.85 15.29
CA LYS A 113 -6.86 8.79 15.62
C LYS A 113 -6.39 7.35 15.42
N ILE A 114 -5.75 7.11 14.30
CA ILE A 114 -4.97 5.90 14.11
C ILE A 114 -3.76 6.02 15.04
N ARG A 115 -3.80 5.34 16.16
CA ARG A 115 -2.60 5.19 16.99
C ARG A 115 -1.71 4.17 16.29
N PRO A 116 -0.40 4.46 16.14
CA PRO A 116 0.54 3.42 15.77
C PRO A 116 0.37 2.26 16.74
N GLN A 117 -0.09 1.12 16.23
CA GLN A 117 -0.36 -0.05 17.10
C GLN A 117 0.84 -0.99 17.15
N TRP A 118 1.88 -0.67 16.36
CA TRP A 118 3.08 -1.47 16.38
C TRP A 118 4.02 -1.01 17.50
N GLU A 119 4.68 -1.96 18.12
CA GLU A 119 5.67 -1.78 19.18
C GLU A 119 6.83 -2.71 18.90
N THR A 120 8.05 -2.31 19.23
CA THR A 120 9.23 -3.17 19.16
C THR A 120 8.98 -4.45 19.96
N GLY A 121 9.19 -5.63 19.34
CA GLY A 121 8.90 -6.92 19.96
C GLY A 121 7.46 -7.40 19.83
N MET A 122 6.64 -6.74 18.99
CA MET A 122 5.31 -7.20 18.65
C MET A 122 5.35 -8.62 18.08
N GLY A 123 4.42 -9.48 18.51
CA GLY A 123 4.26 -10.83 17.97
C GLY A 123 3.47 -10.83 16.64
N TYR A 124 3.67 -11.89 15.84
CA TYR A 124 3.03 -12.09 14.55
C TYR A 124 1.49 -11.93 14.58
N ASP A 125 0.82 -12.53 15.57
CA ASP A 125 -0.66 -12.50 15.61
C ASP A 125 -1.21 -11.07 15.77
N LYS A 126 -0.47 -10.22 16.49
CA LYS A 126 -0.82 -8.79 16.62
C LYS A 126 -0.62 -8.06 15.29
N LEU A 127 0.50 -8.33 14.59
CA LEU A 127 0.77 -7.74 13.29
C LEU A 127 -0.26 -8.15 12.23
N GLU A 128 -0.60 -9.45 12.16
CA GLU A 128 -1.61 -9.96 11.25
C GLU A 128 -2.98 -9.30 11.51
N ARG A 129 -3.36 -9.16 12.76
CA ARG A 129 -4.61 -8.49 13.14
C ARG A 129 -4.62 -7.02 12.73
N ILE A 130 -3.53 -6.27 12.96
CA ILE A 130 -3.42 -4.87 12.56
C ILE A 130 -3.54 -4.73 11.04
N ALA A 131 -2.82 -5.54 10.26
CA ALA A 131 -2.89 -5.53 8.81
C ALA A 131 -4.31 -5.83 8.29
N LYS A 132 -5.03 -6.72 8.96
CA LYS A 132 -6.41 -7.07 8.63
C LYS A 132 -7.39 -5.93 8.95
N GLU A 133 -7.30 -5.35 10.15
CA GLU A 133 -8.16 -4.25 10.62
C GLU A 133 -7.94 -2.96 9.82
N ALA A 134 -6.69 -2.69 9.43
CA ALA A 134 -6.34 -1.56 8.59
C ALA A 134 -6.76 -1.74 7.12
N GLY A 135 -7.21 -2.93 6.71
CA GLY A 135 -7.67 -3.19 5.35
C GLY A 135 -6.57 -3.07 4.29
N ILE A 136 -5.30 -3.26 4.67
CA ILE A 136 -4.16 -3.11 3.77
C ILE A 136 -4.19 -4.20 2.70
N VAL A 137 -4.06 -3.78 1.45
CA VAL A 137 -3.94 -4.65 0.28
C VAL A 137 -2.59 -4.47 -0.40
N ASP A 138 -2.11 -5.52 -1.03
CA ASP A 138 -0.95 -5.44 -1.90
C ASP A 138 -1.36 -4.86 -3.25
N GLU A 139 -0.63 -3.88 -3.75
CA GLU A 139 -0.96 -3.19 -5.00
C GLU A 139 -0.78 -4.08 -6.23
N THR A 140 0.10 -5.08 -6.17
CA THR A 140 0.42 -5.93 -7.33
C THR A 140 -0.71 -6.88 -7.73
N ASP A 141 -1.44 -7.42 -6.75
CA ASP A 141 -2.51 -8.40 -6.99
C ASP A 141 -3.81 -8.09 -6.24
N HIS A 142 -3.85 -6.96 -5.54
CA HIS A 142 -4.98 -6.50 -4.73
C HIS A 142 -5.44 -7.50 -3.65
N SER A 143 -4.56 -8.42 -3.28
CA SER A 143 -4.82 -9.36 -2.18
C SER A 143 -4.63 -8.69 -0.82
N PRO A 144 -5.38 -9.08 0.20
CA PRO A 144 -5.17 -8.57 1.54
C PRO A 144 -3.79 -8.92 2.07
N LEU A 145 -3.05 -7.91 2.55
CA LEU A 145 -1.68 -8.08 3.05
C LEU A 145 -1.59 -9.17 4.13
N TYR A 146 -2.54 -9.25 5.07
CA TYR A 146 -2.52 -10.27 6.11
C TYR A 146 -2.48 -11.71 5.58
N ARG A 147 -3.08 -11.98 4.40
CA ARG A 147 -3.00 -13.30 3.75
C ARG A 147 -1.61 -13.58 3.23
N LYS A 148 -0.96 -12.59 2.62
CA LYS A 148 0.43 -12.71 2.18
C LYS A 148 1.37 -12.96 3.37
N LEU A 149 1.21 -12.20 4.45
CA LEU A 149 2.00 -12.40 5.68
C LEU A 149 1.87 -13.82 6.22
N ARG A 150 0.65 -14.38 6.20
CA ARG A 150 0.39 -15.77 6.61
C ARG A 150 1.10 -16.78 5.70
N THR A 151 0.99 -16.60 4.38
CA THR A 151 1.63 -17.48 3.39
C THR A 151 3.15 -17.43 3.53
N VAL A 152 3.72 -16.24 3.64
CA VAL A 152 5.15 -16.00 3.80
C VAL A 152 5.68 -16.70 5.06
N ARG A 153 4.98 -16.54 6.19
CA ARG A 153 5.35 -17.22 7.45
C ARG A 153 5.38 -18.74 7.32
N GLN A 154 4.45 -19.33 6.57
CA GLN A 154 4.34 -20.79 6.40
C GLN A 154 5.34 -21.34 5.37
N SER A 155 5.84 -20.52 4.47
CA SER A 155 6.63 -20.95 3.31
C SER A 155 8.13 -20.98 3.55
N GLY A 156 8.62 -20.54 4.72
CA GLY A 156 10.05 -20.51 5.04
C GLY A 156 10.87 -19.63 4.09
N ILE A 157 10.29 -18.52 3.64
CA ILE A 157 10.93 -17.55 2.75
C ILE A 157 12.14 -16.95 3.46
N ASN A 158 13.23 -16.81 2.71
CA ASN A 158 14.50 -16.25 3.19
C ASN A 158 14.85 -14.90 2.55
N LEU A 159 14.01 -14.41 1.63
CA LEU A 159 14.20 -13.13 0.96
C LEU A 159 12.84 -12.44 0.76
N VAL A 160 12.75 -11.19 1.16
CA VAL A 160 11.60 -10.31 0.94
C VAL A 160 12.06 -9.06 0.21
N ILE A 161 11.43 -8.74 -0.89
CA ILE A 161 11.77 -7.57 -1.71
C ILE A 161 10.59 -6.59 -1.66
N ALA A 162 10.83 -5.40 -1.12
CA ALA A 162 9.95 -4.26 -1.34
C ALA A 162 10.37 -3.57 -2.64
N SER A 163 9.46 -3.49 -3.60
CA SER A 163 9.76 -2.88 -4.91
C SER A 163 9.21 -1.47 -4.98
N ALA A 164 10.09 -0.51 -5.22
CA ALA A 164 9.76 0.85 -5.66
C ALA A 164 10.04 1.02 -7.16
N LEU A 165 10.18 -0.08 -7.89
CA LEU A 165 10.35 -0.10 -9.33
C LEU A 165 8.98 0.07 -9.99
N ASP A 166 8.88 1.04 -10.87
CA ASP A 166 7.71 1.27 -11.70
C ASP A 166 8.05 0.80 -13.11
N ASP A 167 7.29 -0.18 -13.66
CA ASP A 167 7.58 -0.81 -14.95
C ASP A 167 7.23 0.12 -16.12
N ASP A 168 6.23 0.97 -15.96
CA ASP A 168 5.76 1.86 -17.02
C ASP A 168 6.70 3.08 -17.20
N PRO A 169 6.93 3.53 -18.45
CA PRO A 169 7.61 4.78 -18.74
C PRO A 169 6.94 5.96 -18.04
N TYR A 170 7.71 6.97 -17.66
CA TYR A 170 7.28 8.18 -16.93
C TYR A 170 6.75 7.95 -15.51
N VAL A 171 6.38 6.74 -15.11
CA VAL A 171 5.85 6.44 -13.78
C VAL A 171 6.99 6.33 -12.78
N THR A 172 6.86 7.04 -11.65
CA THR A 172 7.86 7.08 -10.56
C THR A 172 7.18 7.14 -9.19
N SER A 173 5.99 6.55 -9.08
CA SER A 173 5.19 6.58 -7.85
C SER A 173 5.90 5.90 -6.68
N GLY A 174 6.50 4.73 -6.91
CA GLY A 174 7.26 4.00 -5.90
C GLY A 174 8.47 4.79 -5.40
N MET A 175 9.23 5.39 -6.32
CA MET A 175 10.37 6.23 -5.97
C MET A 175 9.95 7.50 -5.23
N ALA A 176 8.83 8.13 -5.61
CA ALA A 176 8.30 9.30 -4.91
C ALA A 176 7.93 8.95 -3.46
N VAL A 177 7.29 7.80 -3.23
CA VAL A 177 6.97 7.30 -1.89
C VAL A 177 8.24 7.09 -1.07
N VAL A 178 9.25 6.41 -1.60
CA VAL A 178 10.50 6.17 -0.89
C VAL A 178 11.24 7.48 -0.58
N ARG A 179 11.19 8.45 -1.49
CA ARG A 179 11.82 9.75 -1.28
C ARG A 179 11.17 10.53 -0.13
N GLU A 180 9.84 10.52 -0.03
CA GLU A 180 9.10 11.32 0.95
C GLU A 180 8.83 10.60 2.26
N TRP A 181 8.70 9.25 2.22
CA TRP A 181 8.38 8.40 3.37
C TRP A 181 9.32 7.20 3.50
N GLY A 182 10.61 7.39 3.17
CA GLY A 182 11.61 6.31 3.19
C GLY A 182 11.77 5.67 4.57
N GLU A 183 11.67 6.45 5.65
CA GLU A 183 11.77 5.92 7.01
C GLU A 183 10.61 4.96 7.33
N GLU A 184 9.40 5.32 6.93
CA GLU A 184 8.21 4.49 7.12
C GLU A 184 8.27 3.22 6.27
N VAL A 185 8.80 3.29 5.05
CA VAL A 185 9.02 2.12 4.20
C VAL A 185 10.00 1.16 4.85
N VAL A 186 11.11 1.66 5.38
CA VAL A 186 12.11 0.86 6.09
C VAL A 186 11.52 0.25 7.36
N GLN A 187 10.78 1.02 8.16
CA GLN A 187 10.09 0.49 9.33
C GLN A 187 9.09 -0.62 8.95
N GLY A 188 8.41 -0.47 7.80
CA GLY A 188 7.55 -1.52 7.25
C GLY A 188 8.30 -2.81 6.94
N LEU A 189 9.50 -2.71 6.36
CA LEU A 189 10.39 -3.87 6.12
C LEU A 189 10.88 -4.50 7.42
N GLU A 190 11.24 -3.71 8.43
CA GLU A 190 11.66 -4.21 9.74
C GLU A 190 10.53 -5.01 10.44
N LEU A 191 9.26 -4.64 10.22
CA LEU A 191 8.13 -5.40 10.73
C LEU A 191 8.05 -6.81 10.13
N LEU A 192 8.63 -7.03 8.94
CA LEU A 192 8.68 -8.36 8.33
C LEU A 192 9.59 -9.32 9.08
N ASP A 193 10.52 -8.86 9.91
CA ASP A 193 11.32 -9.72 10.79
C ASP A 193 10.45 -10.54 11.74
N VAL A 194 9.29 -10.01 12.13
CA VAL A 194 8.30 -10.72 12.95
C VAL A 194 7.65 -11.87 12.18
N VAL A 195 7.54 -11.72 10.86
CA VAL A 195 6.92 -12.73 9.97
C VAL A 195 7.95 -13.76 9.54
N CYS A 196 9.14 -13.31 9.18
CA CYS A 196 10.25 -14.11 8.65
C CYS A 196 11.56 -13.73 9.36
N PRO A 197 11.81 -14.22 10.59
CA PRO A 197 12.95 -13.77 11.40
C PRO A 197 14.33 -13.98 10.79
N ASN A 198 14.44 -14.83 9.77
CA ASN A 198 15.71 -15.15 9.10
C ASN A 198 15.75 -14.67 7.64
N ALA A 199 14.75 -13.89 7.20
CA ALA A 199 14.72 -13.38 5.84
C ALA A 199 15.58 -12.11 5.73
N ILE A 200 16.20 -11.94 4.56
CA ILE A 200 16.83 -10.69 4.16
C ILE A 200 15.76 -9.80 3.55
N GLY A 201 15.63 -8.57 4.04
CA GLY A 201 14.79 -7.54 3.43
C GLY A 201 15.60 -6.72 2.43
N LEU A 202 15.11 -6.61 1.20
CA LEU A 202 15.69 -5.75 0.17
C LEU A 202 14.70 -4.67 -0.22
N LEU A 203 15.21 -3.48 -0.53
CA LEU A 203 14.44 -2.40 -1.16
C LEU A 203 14.98 -2.18 -2.56
N ALA A 204 14.20 -2.56 -3.57
CA ALA A 204 14.55 -2.38 -4.97
C ALA A 204 14.14 -0.99 -5.45
N LEU A 205 15.13 -0.22 -5.92
CA LEU A 205 14.98 1.15 -6.39
C LEU A 205 15.41 1.26 -7.85
N TYR A 206 14.80 2.18 -8.59
CA TYR A 206 15.27 2.58 -9.90
C TYR A 206 16.24 3.75 -9.75
N ASP A 207 17.50 3.54 -10.10
CA ASP A 207 18.53 4.59 -10.15
C ASP A 207 18.97 4.86 -11.59
N PRO A 208 18.36 5.81 -12.27
CA PRO A 208 18.74 6.15 -13.65
C PRO A 208 20.00 7.00 -13.76
N GLY A 209 20.82 7.09 -12.72
CA GLY A 209 22.06 7.88 -12.78
C GLY A 209 22.59 8.39 -11.44
N GLY A 210 22.48 7.62 -10.36
CA GLY A 210 22.99 7.98 -9.04
C GLY A 210 22.04 8.94 -8.30
N CYS A 211 20.75 8.65 -8.34
CA CYS A 211 19.71 9.50 -7.76
C CYS A 211 19.94 9.74 -6.26
N ALA A 212 19.84 11.00 -5.85
CA ALA A 212 19.98 11.42 -4.45
C ALA A 212 18.99 10.76 -3.49
N ALA A 213 17.93 10.14 -3.97
CA ALA A 213 16.95 9.38 -3.19
C ALA A 213 17.60 8.21 -2.41
N VAL A 214 18.64 7.58 -2.97
CA VAL A 214 19.37 6.49 -2.30
C VAL A 214 20.15 7.00 -1.07
N LYS A 215 20.55 8.27 -1.04
CA LYS A 215 21.29 8.87 0.08
C LYS A 215 20.40 9.24 1.28
N ALA A 216 19.09 9.29 1.09
CA ALA A 216 18.12 9.61 2.14
C ALA A 216 17.62 8.36 2.91
N VAL A 217 17.93 7.16 2.43
CA VAL A 217 17.65 5.91 3.18
C VAL A 217 18.66 5.84 4.33
N PRO A 218 18.23 5.89 5.60
CA PRO A 218 19.17 5.91 6.72
C PRO A 218 20.07 4.68 6.73
N GLU A 219 21.38 4.87 7.05
CA GLU A 219 22.36 3.79 7.23
C GLU A 219 22.00 2.74 8.30
N ARG A 220 20.82 2.85 8.91
CA ARG A 220 20.36 1.97 9.99
C ARG A 220 19.89 0.60 9.55
N ILE A 221 19.85 0.31 8.27
CA ILE A 221 19.43 -1.00 7.77
C ILE A 221 20.57 -2.00 7.98
N ARG A 222 20.70 -2.55 9.17
CA ARG A 222 21.73 -3.57 9.46
C ARG A 222 21.53 -4.89 8.71
N ASN A 223 20.35 -5.14 8.14
CA ASN A 223 20.02 -6.35 7.38
C ASN A 223 19.33 -6.07 6.05
N THR A 224 19.26 -4.84 5.60
CA THR A 224 18.63 -4.48 4.32
C THR A 224 19.71 -3.96 3.37
N GLU A 225 19.95 -4.66 2.28
CA GLU A 225 20.83 -4.22 1.20
C GLU A 225 20.00 -3.49 0.14
N VAL A 226 20.48 -2.34 -0.30
CA VAL A 226 19.91 -1.58 -1.42
C VAL A 226 20.62 -2.02 -2.68
N LEU A 227 19.90 -2.55 -3.65
CA LEU A 227 20.41 -3.00 -4.95
C LEU A 227 20.35 -1.86 -5.98
#